data_7d1bd0199f504fb50df3fbe031a4cc4f
#
_entry.id   7d1bd0199f504fb50df3fbe031a4cc4f
#
_cell.length_a   1.000
_cell.length_b   1.000
_cell.length_c   1.000
_cell.angle_alpha   90.00
_cell.angle_beta   90.00
_cell.angle_gamma   90.00
#
_symmetry.space_group_name_H-M   'P 1'
#
loop_
_entity.id
_entity.type
_entity.pdbx_description
1 polymer ?
#
loop_
_entity_poly.entity_id
_entity_poly.type
_entity_poly.pdbx_seq_one_letter_code
_entity_poly.pdbx_strand_id
1 'polypeptide(L)'
;MNPKAQLGLYDRILSSPCYLMNGSYNQCCYIALIKTLCLERQLLSAYLDLTIAKNPYELNTTDSIFSLYNYELVKLHFLNNAITAFNNCYDTVLQIVFFIFEFTPQIFTKSDYEKYVKRCYWENRKDSIKATLEIFTKNHPQFRPFYDKLVDFYQEKGRELRECLNLNRF
;
A
#
# COMPACT_ATOMS: atom_id res chain seq x y z
N MET A 1 12.85 -5.50 10.95
CA MET A 1 11.71 -6.45 10.74
C MET A 1 12.29 -7.80 10.39
N ASN A 2 11.88 -8.88 11.02
CA ASN A 2 12.48 -10.20 10.83
C ASN A 2 11.96 -10.83 9.52
N PRO A 3 12.83 -11.18 8.53
CA PRO A 3 12.39 -11.75 7.25
C PRO A 3 11.60 -13.06 7.40
N LYS A 4 11.81 -13.82 8.49
CA LYS A 4 11.01 -15.03 8.78
C LYS A 4 9.54 -14.73 9.15
N ALA A 5 9.22 -13.54 9.64
CA ALA A 5 7.84 -13.15 9.93
C ALA A 5 7.05 -12.82 8.63
N GLN A 6 7.74 -12.41 7.57
CA GLN A 6 7.12 -12.12 6.27
C GLN A 6 6.73 -13.41 5.52
N LEU A 7 7.61 -14.43 5.51
CA LEU A 7 7.28 -15.74 4.93
C LEU A 7 6.04 -16.36 5.59
N GLY A 8 5.88 -16.22 6.93
CA GLY A 8 4.73 -16.76 7.65
C GLY A 8 3.40 -16.09 7.28
N LEU A 9 3.40 -14.86 6.78
CA LEU A 9 2.18 -14.19 6.28
C LEU A 9 1.75 -14.79 4.93
N TYR A 10 2.69 -15.09 4.03
CA TYR A 10 2.44 -15.75 2.74
C TYR A 10 1.84 -17.14 2.94
N ASP A 11 2.46 -17.96 3.78
CA ASP A 11 1.97 -19.30 4.05
C ASP A 11 0.57 -19.28 4.65
N ARG A 12 0.23 -18.30 5.49
CA ARG A 12 -1.12 -18.13 6.06
C ARG A 12 -2.15 -17.66 5.04
N ILE A 13 -1.75 -16.79 4.10
CA ILE A 13 -2.65 -16.35 3.04
C ILE A 13 -2.89 -17.48 2.04
N LEU A 14 -1.83 -18.19 1.61
CA LEU A 14 -1.92 -19.27 0.63
C LEU A 14 -2.51 -20.56 1.20
N SER A 15 -2.37 -20.82 2.50
CA SER A 15 -2.94 -21.96 3.18
C SER A 15 -4.33 -21.70 3.80
N SER A 16 -4.88 -20.50 3.63
CA SER A 16 -6.23 -20.21 4.11
C SER A 16 -7.25 -21.08 3.39
N PRO A 17 -8.11 -21.84 4.14
CA PRO A 17 -9.11 -22.71 3.53
C PRO A 17 -10.06 -22.03 2.56
N CYS A 18 -10.23 -20.72 2.67
CA CYS A 18 -11.03 -19.91 1.75
C CYS A 18 -10.53 -19.95 0.29
N TYR A 19 -9.25 -20.25 0.06
CA TYR A 19 -8.68 -20.36 -1.29
C TYR A 19 -8.83 -21.75 -1.90
N LEU A 20 -8.99 -22.79 -1.07
CA LEU A 20 -9.00 -24.18 -1.52
C LEU A 20 -10.43 -24.77 -1.66
N MET A 21 -11.45 -24.15 -1.08
CA MET A 21 -12.76 -24.80 -0.92
C MET A 21 -13.84 -24.44 -1.95
N ASN A 22 -13.68 -23.40 -2.74
CA ASN A 22 -14.67 -23.07 -3.77
C ASN A 22 -14.01 -22.90 -5.12
N GLY A 23 -14.26 -23.84 -6.05
CA GLY A 23 -13.77 -23.81 -7.44
C GLY A 23 -14.29 -22.64 -8.31
N SER A 24 -14.97 -21.67 -7.72
CA SER A 24 -15.22 -20.34 -8.26
C SER A 24 -14.31 -19.34 -7.54
N TYR A 25 -13.12 -19.10 -8.12
CA TYR A 25 -12.28 -17.99 -7.69
C TYR A 25 -13.11 -16.71 -7.75
N ASN A 26 -13.45 -16.16 -6.58
CA ASN A 26 -14.00 -14.82 -6.55
C ASN A 26 -12.93 -13.88 -7.08
N GLN A 27 -13.24 -13.23 -8.19
CA GLN A 27 -12.32 -12.34 -8.89
C GLN A 27 -11.79 -11.22 -7.98
N CYS A 28 -12.63 -10.73 -7.05
CA CYS A 28 -12.24 -9.72 -6.08
C CYS A 28 -11.17 -10.25 -5.12
N CYS A 29 -11.31 -11.47 -4.61
CA CYS A 29 -10.29 -12.10 -3.77
C CYS A 29 -8.97 -12.30 -4.52
N TYR A 30 -9.02 -12.67 -5.80
CA TYR A 30 -7.82 -12.80 -6.62
C TYR A 30 -7.12 -11.45 -6.81
N ILE A 31 -7.88 -10.38 -7.10
CA ILE A 31 -7.32 -9.02 -7.21
C ILE A 31 -6.72 -8.58 -5.86
N ALA A 32 -7.41 -8.82 -4.74
CA ALA A 32 -6.89 -8.50 -3.41
C ALA A 32 -5.57 -9.23 -3.13
N LEU A 33 -5.46 -10.51 -3.51
CA LEU A 33 -4.21 -11.27 -3.39
C LEU A 33 -3.08 -10.64 -4.20
N ILE A 34 -3.30 -10.36 -5.48
CA ILE A 34 -2.28 -9.70 -6.33
C ILE A 34 -1.87 -8.36 -5.75
N LYS A 35 -2.82 -7.57 -5.22
CA LYS A 35 -2.52 -6.29 -4.56
C LYS A 35 -1.70 -6.48 -3.28
N THR A 36 -1.93 -7.55 -2.52
CA THR A 36 -1.13 -7.88 -1.33
C THR A 36 0.32 -8.19 -1.71
N LEU A 37 0.53 -8.94 -2.80
CA LEU A 37 1.87 -9.20 -3.34
C LEU A 37 2.55 -7.90 -3.83
N CYS A 38 1.79 -7.02 -4.49
CA CYS A 38 2.31 -5.71 -4.89
C CYS A 38 2.69 -4.85 -3.68
N LEU A 39 1.86 -4.82 -2.64
CA LEU A 39 2.12 -4.09 -1.39
C LEU A 39 3.43 -4.54 -0.74
N GLU A 40 3.65 -5.84 -0.66
CA GLU A 40 4.89 -6.37 -0.08
C GLU A 40 6.12 -5.94 -0.88
N ARG A 41 6.07 -6.03 -2.22
CA ARG A 41 7.16 -5.56 -3.08
C ARG A 41 7.41 -4.06 -2.91
N GLN A 42 6.37 -3.26 -2.81
CA GLN A 42 6.46 -1.81 -2.57
C GLN A 42 7.11 -1.51 -1.22
N LEU A 43 6.70 -2.22 -0.15
CA LEU A 43 7.30 -2.07 1.18
C LEU A 43 8.76 -2.48 1.20
N LEU A 44 9.10 -3.58 0.52
CA LEU A 44 10.49 -4.05 0.42
C LEU A 44 11.35 -3.04 -0.34
N SER A 45 10.88 -2.53 -1.48
CA SER A 45 11.55 -1.48 -2.24
C SER A 45 11.74 -0.22 -1.41
N ALA A 46 10.70 0.26 -0.75
CA ALA A 46 10.77 1.44 0.11
C ALA A 46 11.79 1.29 1.25
N TYR A 47 11.83 0.10 1.86
CA TYR A 47 12.80 -0.20 2.91
C TYR A 47 14.24 -0.22 2.37
N LEU A 48 14.44 -0.81 1.19
CA LEU A 48 15.75 -0.84 0.53
C LEU A 48 16.23 0.58 0.19
N ASP A 49 15.37 1.37 -0.46
CA ASP A 49 15.67 2.76 -0.80
C ASP A 49 15.99 3.60 0.45
N LEU A 50 15.23 3.42 1.54
CA LEU A 50 15.50 4.09 2.81
C LEU A 50 16.84 3.65 3.43
N THR A 51 17.21 2.39 3.29
CA THR A 51 18.48 1.86 3.79
C THR A 51 19.65 2.45 3.01
N ILE A 52 19.55 2.54 1.69
CA ILE A 52 20.55 3.19 0.83
C ILE A 52 20.63 4.69 1.15
N ALA A 53 19.50 5.37 1.33
CA ALA A 53 19.48 6.78 1.72
C ALA A 53 20.16 7.05 3.06
N LYS A 54 20.12 6.10 4.01
CA LYS A 54 20.83 6.20 5.29
C LYS A 54 22.33 5.97 5.17
N ASN A 55 22.75 5.05 4.31
CA ASN A 55 24.13 4.61 4.15
C ASN A 55 24.59 4.65 2.68
N PRO A 56 24.55 5.82 2.01
CA PRO A 56 24.87 5.90 0.58
C PRO A 56 26.33 5.58 0.24
N TYR A 57 27.26 5.53 1.23
CA TYR A 57 28.65 5.12 1.03
C TYR A 57 28.83 3.63 0.68
N GLU A 58 27.84 2.79 0.94
CA GLU A 58 27.89 1.38 0.56
C GLU A 58 27.76 1.16 -0.97
N LEU A 59 27.31 2.19 -1.69
CA LEU A 59 27.37 2.22 -3.14
C LEU A 59 28.78 2.61 -3.59
N ASN A 60 29.72 1.66 -3.62
CA ASN A 60 31.12 1.83 -4.03
C ASN A 60 31.29 2.70 -5.28
N THR A 61 31.32 4.02 -5.12
CA THR A 61 31.65 4.96 -6.17
C THR A 61 33.12 5.35 -6.03
N THR A 62 33.94 4.84 -6.94
CA THR A 62 35.43 4.98 -6.91
C THR A 62 35.96 6.36 -7.31
N ASP A 63 35.12 7.34 -7.60
CA ASP A 63 35.56 8.63 -8.10
C ASP A 63 35.46 9.77 -7.07
N SER A 64 36.63 10.20 -6.62
CA SER A 64 36.88 11.10 -5.49
C SER A 64 36.51 12.58 -5.67
N ILE A 65 36.26 13.08 -6.87
CA ILE A 65 36.02 14.51 -7.16
C ILE A 65 34.52 14.88 -7.16
N PHE A 66 33.66 13.91 -7.42
CA PHE A 66 32.19 14.08 -7.39
C PHE A 66 31.55 13.68 -6.06
N SER A 67 32.33 13.31 -5.07
CA SER A 67 31.85 12.45 -3.99
C SER A 67 30.83 13.11 -3.04
N LEU A 68 31.02 14.38 -2.64
CA LEU A 68 30.15 14.97 -1.62
C LEU A 68 28.81 15.48 -2.20
N TYR A 69 28.87 16.15 -3.34
CA TYR A 69 27.67 16.67 -4.01
C TYR A 69 26.80 15.53 -4.56
N ASN A 70 27.43 14.54 -5.18
CA ASN A 70 26.75 13.34 -5.64
C ASN A 70 26.16 12.52 -4.47
N TYR A 71 26.81 12.52 -3.31
CA TYR A 71 26.35 11.85 -2.11
C TYR A 71 24.97 12.37 -1.65
N GLU A 72 24.82 13.68 -1.51
CA GLU A 72 23.57 14.29 -1.09
C GLU A 72 22.45 14.12 -2.16
N LEU A 73 22.80 14.18 -3.45
CA LEU A 73 21.85 13.91 -4.53
C LEU A 73 21.39 12.45 -4.54
N VAL A 74 22.30 11.49 -4.35
CA VAL A 74 21.96 10.06 -4.25
C VAL A 74 21.06 9.81 -3.05
N LYS A 75 21.43 10.35 -1.90
CA LYS A 75 20.62 10.27 -0.67
C LYS A 75 19.22 10.82 -0.88
N LEU A 76 19.11 12.01 -1.47
CA LEU A 76 17.82 12.65 -1.77
C LEU A 76 16.99 11.83 -2.76
N HIS A 77 17.62 11.27 -3.79
CA HIS A 77 16.95 10.42 -4.77
C HIS A 77 16.32 9.18 -4.10
N PHE A 78 17.10 8.43 -3.33
CA PHE A 78 16.59 7.24 -2.64
C PHE A 78 15.57 7.57 -1.57
N LEU A 79 15.73 8.69 -0.87
CA LEU A 79 14.73 9.16 0.10
C LEU A 79 13.40 9.47 -0.60
N ASN A 80 13.43 10.19 -1.71
CA ASN A 80 12.22 10.49 -2.49
C ASN A 80 11.56 9.22 -3.04
N ASN A 81 12.34 8.24 -3.50
CA ASN A 81 11.82 6.95 -3.95
C ASN A 81 11.15 6.20 -2.79
N ALA A 82 11.79 6.14 -1.62
CA ALA A 82 11.22 5.51 -0.43
C ALA A 82 9.88 6.17 -0.03
N ILE A 83 9.84 7.49 0.03
CA ILE A 83 8.63 8.25 0.37
C ILE A 83 7.52 7.97 -0.65
N THR A 84 7.85 7.99 -1.95
CA THR A 84 6.88 7.70 -3.03
C THR A 84 6.35 6.27 -2.93
N ALA A 85 7.22 5.28 -2.68
CA ALA A 85 6.84 3.90 -2.52
C ALA A 85 5.95 3.70 -1.29
N PHE A 86 6.26 4.31 -0.15
CA PHE A 86 5.39 4.30 1.04
C PHE A 86 4.03 4.93 0.76
N ASN A 87 3.98 6.05 0.05
CA ASN A 87 2.71 6.67 -0.32
C ASN A 87 1.85 5.74 -1.19
N ASN A 88 2.46 5.06 -2.16
CA ASN A 88 1.76 4.08 -3.00
C ASN A 88 1.24 2.88 -2.18
N CYS A 89 1.91 2.52 -1.07
CA CYS A 89 1.43 1.49 -0.15
C CYS A 89 0.07 1.85 0.47
N TYR A 90 -0.17 3.11 0.81
CA TYR A 90 -1.46 3.56 1.35
C TYR A 90 -2.60 3.29 0.36
N ASP A 91 -2.42 3.66 -0.90
CA ASP A 91 -3.43 3.43 -1.92
C ASP A 91 -3.63 1.93 -2.19
N THR A 92 -2.55 1.16 -2.16
CA THR A 92 -2.61 -0.30 -2.33
C THR A 92 -3.37 -0.97 -1.19
N VAL A 93 -3.19 -0.53 0.07
CA VAL A 93 -3.97 -1.03 1.21
C VAL A 93 -5.46 -0.77 1.04
N LEU A 94 -5.84 0.43 0.62
CA LEU A 94 -7.26 0.74 0.36
C LEU A 94 -7.86 -0.14 -0.75
N GLN A 95 -7.09 -0.41 -1.80
CA GLN A 95 -7.51 -1.32 -2.86
C GLN A 95 -7.69 -2.75 -2.34
N ILE A 96 -6.77 -3.25 -1.51
CA ILE A 96 -6.90 -4.58 -0.87
C ILE A 96 -8.20 -4.63 -0.06
N VAL A 97 -8.44 -3.64 0.80
CA VAL A 97 -9.65 -3.57 1.62
C VAL A 97 -10.90 -3.55 0.75
N PHE A 98 -10.91 -2.73 -0.31
CA PHE A 98 -12.05 -2.61 -1.22
C PHE A 98 -12.41 -3.94 -1.90
N PHE A 99 -11.42 -4.66 -2.38
CA PHE A 99 -11.63 -5.92 -3.08
C PHE A 99 -11.89 -7.09 -2.13
N ILE A 100 -11.24 -7.15 -0.95
CA ILE A 100 -11.44 -8.24 -0.01
C ILE A 100 -12.84 -8.23 0.62
N PHE A 101 -13.44 -7.05 0.80
CA PHE A 101 -14.81 -6.89 1.27
C PHE A 101 -15.85 -6.88 0.14
N GLU A 102 -15.42 -7.12 -1.11
CA GLU A 102 -16.30 -7.23 -2.27
C GLU A 102 -17.23 -6.03 -2.47
N PHE A 103 -16.71 -4.81 -2.25
CA PHE A 103 -17.48 -3.57 -2.42
C PHE A 103 -17.78 -3.23 -3.88
N THR A 104 -17.64 -4.19 -4.78
CA THR A 104 -17.87 -4.04 -6.22
C THR A 104 -18.62 -5.24 -6.76
N PRO A 105 -19.49 -5.06 -7.78
CA PRO A 105 -19.98 -6.15 -8.58
C PRO A 105 -18.84 -6.79 -9.39
N GLN A 106 -19.16 -7.84 -10.14
CA GLN A 106 -18.18 -8.53 -10.99
C GLN A 106 -17.48 -7.55 -11.94
N ILE A 107 -16.18 -7.78 -12.14
CA ILE A 107 -15.34 -6.99 -13.03
C ILE A 107 -15.18 -7.77 -14.33
N PHE A 108 -15.73 -7.24 -15.41
CA PHE A 108 -15.70 -7.89 -16.72
C PHE A 108 -14.61 -7.32 -17.64
N THR A 109 -14.28 -6.03 -17.43
CA THR A 109 -13.38 -5.30 -18.32
C THR A 109 -12.29 -4.55 -17.54
N LYS A 110 -11.24 -4.17 -18.25
CA LYS A 110 -10.21 -3.26 -17.71
C LYS A 110 -10.82 -1.92 -17.27
N SER A 111 -11.79 -1.42 -18.01
CA SER A 111 -12.50 -0.17 -17.67
C SER A 111 -13.26 -0.27 -16.35
N ASP A 112 -13.89 -1.41 -16.08
CA ASP A 112 -14.57 -1.66 -14.80
C ASP A 112 -13.55 -1.62 -13.65
N TYR A 113 -12.43 -2.32 -13.82
CA TYR A 113 -11.34 -2.33 -12.83
C TYR A 113 -10.83 -0.90 -12.54
N GLU A 114 -10.52 -0.12 -13.58
CA GLU A 114 -10.04 1.26 -13.42
C GLU A 114 -11.07 2.16 -12.73
N LYS A 115 -12.35 1.98 -13.03
CA LYS A 115 -13.45 2.69 -12.38
C LYS A 115 -13.51 2.38 -10.88
N TYR A 116 -13.34 1.12 -10.50
CA TYR A 116 -13.38 0.72 -9.09
C TYR A 116 -12.11 1.14 -8.34
N VAL A 117 -10.94 1.03 -8.95
CA VAL A 117 -9.69 1.54 -8.35
C VAL A 117 -9.78 3.03 -8.05
N LYS A 118 -10.42 3.83 -8.91
CA LYS A 118 -10.66 5.27 -8.66
C LYS A 118 -11.55 5.56 -7.45
N ARG A 119 -12.25 4.57 -6.90
CA ARG A 119 -13.04 4.70 -5.67
C ARG A 119 -12.26 4.33 -4.41
N CYS A 120 -11.07 3.73 -4.58
CA CYS A 120 -10.23 3.26 -3.48
C CYS A 120 -9.34 4.36 -2.91
N TYR A 121 -9.92 5.54 -2.58
CA TYR A 121 -9.17 6.59 -1.88
C TYR A 121 -9.91 7.07 -0.63
N TRP A 122 -9.15 7.62 0.27
CA TRP A 122 -9.62 8.09 1.57
C TRP A 122 -10.05 9.55 1.52
N GLU A 123 -11.25 9.79 1.01
CA GLU A 123 -11.84 11.13 0.92
C GLU A 123 -13.25 11.17 1.50
N ASN A 124 -13.74 12.37 1.80
CA ASN A 124 -15.09 12.59 2.29
C ASN A 124 -16.12 12.67 1.13
N ARG A 125 -16.00 11.77 0.14
CA ARG A 125 -16.97 11.64 -0.97
C ARG A 125 -17.87 10.45 -0.74
N LYS A 126 -19.11 10.55 -1.20
CA LYS A 126 -20.13 9.50 -1.02
C LYS A 126 -19.76 8.14 -1.64
N ASP A 127 -18.92 8.15 -2.67
CA ASP A 127 -18.48 6.99 -3.42
C ASP A 127 -17.06 6.51 -3.00
N SER A 128 -16.48 7.13 -1.98
CA SER A 128 -15.16 6.74 -1.47
C SER A 128 -15.22 5.46 -0.63
N ILE A 129 -14.05 4.81 -0.50
CA ILE A 129 -13.95 3.63 0.37
C ILE A 129 -14.27 3.95 1.82
N LYS A 130 -13.96 5.15 2.31
CA LYS A 130 -14.31 5.61 3.66
C LYS A 130 -15.81 5.55 3.90
N ALA A 131 -16.60 6.16 3.01
CA ALA A 131 -18.05 6.16 3.12
C ALA A 131 -18.64 4.75 2.99
N THR A 132 -18.09 3.94 2.09
CA THR A 132 -18.51 2.54 1.90
C THR A 132 -18.25 1.70 3.15
N LEU A 133 -17.06 1.82 3.76
CA LEU A 133 -16.71 1.15 5.01
C LEU A 133 -17.54 1.62 6.19
N GLU A 134 -17.86 2.91 6.26
CA GLU A 134 -18.72 3.43 7.31
C GLU A 134 -20.13 2.82 7.27
N ILE A 135 -20.71 2.68 6.09
CA ILE A 135 -22.01 2.01 5.90
C ILE A 135 -21.88 0.52 6.22
N PHE A 136 -20.81 -0.13 5.74
CA PHE A 136 -20.58 -1.55 5.98
C PHE A 136 -20.47 -1.85 7.47
N THR A 137 -19.75 -1.06 8.24
CA THR A 137 -19.56 -1.27 9.69
C THR A 137 -20.81 -0.98 10.51
N LYS A 138 -21.76 -0.17 10.02
CA LYS A 138 -23.10 -0.03 10.65
C LYS A 138 -23.89 -1.33 10.56
N ASN A 139 -23.75 -2.06 9.46
CA ASN A 139 -24.44 -3.35 9.26
C ASN A 139 -23.64 -4.54 9.87
N HIS A 140 -22.34 -4.36 10.09
CA HIS A 140 -21.42 -5.38 10.60
C HIS A 140 -20.55 -4.80 11.75
N PRO A 141 -21.13 -4.61 12.96
CA PRO A 141 -20.46 -3.93 14.08
C PRO A 141 -19.12 -4.57 14.52
N GLN A 142 -18.92 -5.87 14.27
CA GLN A 142 -17.67 -6.57 14.58
C GLN A 142 -16.46 -6.00 13.83
N PHE A 143 -16.66 -5.31 12.71
CA PHE A 143 -15.59 -4.66 11.91
C PHE A 143 -15.34 -3.20 12.31
N ARG A 144 -16.09 -2.67 13.29
CA ARG A 144 -15.93 -1.28 13.74
C ARG A 144 -14.51 -0.97 14.24
N PRO A 145 -13.85 -1.83 15.07
CA PRO A 145 -12.49 -1.59 15.53
C PRO A 145 -11.46 -1.52 14.39
N PHE A 146 -11.69 -2.29 13.32
CA PHE A 146 -10.85 -2.22 12.11
C PHE A 146 -11.01 -0.89 11.39
N TYR A 147 -12.26 -0.44 11.20
CA TYR A 147 -12.55 0.86 10.59
C TYR A 147 -11.94 2.02 11.37
N ASP A 148 -12.09 2.03 12.70
CA ASP A 148 -11.55 3.08 13.56
C ASP A 148 -10.02 3.17 13.44
N LYS A 149 -9.31 2.03 13.40
CA LYS A 149 -7.86 1.99 13.15
C LYS A 149 -7.47 2.54 11.78
N LEU A 150 -8.27 2.28 10.73
CA LEU A 150 -8.04 2.87 9.42
C LEU A 150 -8.26 4.39 9.44
N VAL A 151 -9.30 4.86 10.13
CA VAL A 151 -9.58 6.29 10.30
C VAL A 151 -8.39 6.98 10.95
N ASP A 152 -7.91 6.48 12.09
CA ASP A 152 -6.76 7.04 12.82
C ASP A 152 -5.52 7.06 11.92
N PHE A 153 -5.26 5.97 11.21
CA PHE A 153 -4.11 5.85 10.34
C PHE A 153 -4.13 6.85 9.18
N TYR A 154 -5.29 7.02 8.51
CA TYR A 154 -5.40 7.91 7.34
C TYR A 154 -5.60 9.37 7.71
N GLN A 155 -6.18 9.69 8.85
CA GLN A 155 -6.39 11.07 9.29
C GLN A 155 -5.14 11.65 9.95
N GLU A 156 -4.41 10.89 10.76
CA GLU A 156 -3.24 11.39 11.48
C GLU A 156 -1.95 11.13 10.70
N LYS A 157 -1.56 9.87 10.58
CA LYS A 157 -0.25 9.50 10.01
C LYS A 157 -0.15 9.70 8.50
N GLY A 158 -1.21 9.38 7.77
CA GLY A 158 -1.22 9.53 6.32
C GLY A 158 -1.24 11.00 5.87
N ARG A 159 -1.73 11.91 6.71
CA ARG A 159 -1.69 13.35 6.42
C ARG A 159 -0.26 13.88 6.46
N GLU A 160 0.48 13.58 7.53
CA GLU A 160 1.88 14.04 7.70
C GLU A 160 2.75 13.59 6.52
N LEU A 161 2.62 12.32 6.10
CA LEU A 161 3.39 11.80 4.97
C LEU A 161 3.05 12.51 3.65
N ARG A 162 1.77 12.79 3.39
CA ARG A 162 1.33 13.52 2.18
C ARG A 162 1.76 14.98 2.19
N GLU A 163 1.76 15.62 3.33
CA GLU A 163 2.27 16.98 3.50
C GLU A 163 3.77 17.04 3.17
N CYS A 164 4.57 16.08 3.65
CA CYS A 164 5.98 15.95 3.29
C CYS A 164 6.18 15.76 1.76
N LEU A 165 5.34 14.97 1.10
CA LEU A 165 5.39 14.76 -0.35
C LEU A 165 5.03 16.01 -1.15
N ASN A 166 4.07 16.79 -0.68
CA ASN A 166 3.65 18.01 -1.35
C ASN A 166 4.70 19.12 -1.24
N LEU A 167 5.46 19.17 -0.15
CA LEU A 167 6.58 20.11 0.03
C LEU A 167 7.76 19.80 -0.91
N ASN A 168 7.91 18.57 -1.37
CA ASN A 168 9.00 18.16 -2.27
C ASN A 168 8.65 18.25 -3.76
N ARG A 169 7.49 18.82 -4.14
CA ARG A 169 7.06 19.00 -5.53
C ARG A 169 7.42 20.36 -6.14
N PHE A 170 8.26 21.17 -5.45
CA PHE A 170 8.74 22.47 -5.91
C PHE A 170 10.22 22.45 -6.21
#